data_8bb196cc55490b33aa9cb7c9c00e286b
#
_entry.id   8bb196cc55490b33aa9cb7c9c00e286b
#
_cell.length_a   1.000
_cell.length_b   1.000
_cell.length_c   1.000
_cell.angle_alpha   90.00
_cell.angle_beta   90.00
_cell.angle_gamma   90.00
#
_symmetry.space_group_name_H-M   'P 1'
#
loop_
_entity.id
_entity.type
_entity.pdbx_description
1 polymer ?
#
loop_
_entity_poly.entity_id
_entity_poly.type
_entity_poly.pdbx_seq_one_letter_code
_entity_poly.pdbx_strand_id
1 'polypeptide(L)'
;TNDFFEKLEKTAEKCKVILLNRMYTLQESKKLDFIFQNKLWLSTENMQDLTKQGTLSLGFIGLSETIEILRKEQLHESADAENLGVEIVKALRTFADRFRQETGFNFSLLATPGEMISGRFAEADFKKFAHPVSGKGFYTNSFHVPVDSRISIYKKLETEGKFHGLCNGGSISYVEFRDAPMENIDALADAISYAVEQGVSYLGFNFPLDICRKCGHKGTFDTCPICASDDIKRIRRVSGYLEDLNYFTSGKKHEVASRKSNAII
;
A
#
# COMPACT_ATOMS: atom_id res chain seq x y z
N THR A 1 23.06 7.02 8.65
CA THR A 1 21.78 7.71 8.31
C THR A 1 21.97 8.68 7.13
N ASN A 2 23.01 9.54 7.12
CA ASN A 2 23.23 10.50 6.02
C ASN A 2 23.42 9.81 4.66
N ASP A 3 24.21 8.76 4.56
CA ASP A 3 24.40 7.97 3.33
C ASP A 3 23.06 7.35 2.80
N PHE A 4 22.16 7.00 3.73
CA PHE A 4 20.82 6.52 3.35
C PHE A 4 20.01 7.61 2.65
N PHE A 5 19.94 8.82 3.22
CA PHE A 5 19.17 9.93 2.63
C PHE A 5 19.76 10.40 1.30
N GLU A 6 21.08 10.42 1.13
CA GLU A 6 21.72 10.70 -0.17
C GLU A 6 21.33 9.66 -1.24
N LYS A 7 21.32 8.37 -0.87
CA LYS A 7 20.89 7.30 -1.78
C LYS A 7 19.41 7.38 -2.11
N LEU A 8 18.58 7.74 -1.13
CA LEU A 8 17.14 7.95 -1.31
C LEU A 8 16.88 9.06 -2.31
N GLU A 9 17.55 10.21 -2.15
CA GLU A 9 17.45 11.34 -3.08
C GLU A 9 17.90 10.97 -4.49
N LYS A 10 19.10 10.36 -4.65
CA LYS A 10 19.61 9.89 -5.95
C LYS A 10 18.63 8.92 -6.62
N THR A 11 17.94 8.11 -5.85
CA THR A 11 16.93 7.16 -6.36
C THR A 11 15.66 7.91 -6.79
N ALA A 12 15.18 8.87 -6.01
CA ALA A 12 14.05 9.71 -6.37
C ALA A 12 14.31 10.52 -7.66
N GLU A 13 15.52 11.06 -7.84
CA GLU A 13 15.93 11.74 -9.09
C GLU A 13 15.86 10.81 -10.30
N LYS A 14 16.31 9.57 -10.18
CA LYS A 14 16.16 8.58 -11.25
C LYS A 14 14.69 8.30 -11.58
N CYS A 15 13.85 8.18 -10.55
CA CYS A 15 12.39 7.99 -10.73
C CYS A 15 11.77 9.20 -11.46
N LYS A 16 12.18 10.45 -11.12
CA LYS A 16 11.76 11.66 -11.84
C LYS A 16 12.05 11.55 -13.33
N VAL A 17 13.28 11.21 -13.69
CA VAL A 17 13.69 11.07 -15.11
C VAL A 17 12.86 10.01 -15.82
N ILE A 18 12.65 8.85 -15.20
CA ILE A 18 11.84 7.76 -15.78
C ILE A 18 10.38 8.21 -16.00
N LEU A 19 9.77 8.87 -15.00
CA LEU A 19 8.41 9.35 -15.09
C LEU A 19 8.23 10.41 -16.16
N LEU A 20 9.16 11.37 -16.26
CA LEU A 20 9.15 12.39 -17.31
C LEU A 20 9.32 11.78 -18.70
N ASN A 21 10.24 10.85 -18.88
CA ASN A 21 10.42 10.17 -20.17
C ASN A 21 9.14 9.42 -20.59
N ARG A 22 8.47 8.76 -19.66
CA ARG A 22 7.17 8.11 -19.93
C ARG A 22 6.09 9.13 -20.31
N MET A 23 6.02 10.27 -19.63
CA MET A 23 5.10 11.35 -19.95
C MET A 23 5.33 11.90 -21.35
N TYR A 24 6.57 12.22 -21.70
CA TYR A 24 6.91 12.70 -23.04
C TYR A 24 6.62 11.66 -24.13
N THR A 25 6.94 10.39 -23.89
CA THR A 25 6.58 9.30 -24.81
C THR A 25 5.07 9.20 -25.01
N LEU A 26 4.26 9.41 -23.96
CA LEU A 26 2.82 9.45 -24.09
C LEU A 26 2.32 10.64 -24.91
N GLN A 27 2.91 11.83 -24.70
CA GLN A 27 2.59 13.05 -25.46
C GLN A 27 2.89 12.90 -26.96
N GLU A 28 4.00 12.24 -27.30
CA GLU A 28 4.42 12.00 -28.68
C GLU A 28 3.67 10.83 -29.34
N SER A 29 3.06 9.97 -28.54
CA SER A 29 2.38 8.78 -29.04
C SER A 29 0.96 9.11 -29.54
N LYS A 30 0.58 8.56 -30.69
CA LYS A 30 -0.79 8.66 -31.23
C LYS A 30 -1.85 7.92 -30.38
N LYS A 31 -1.45 7.25 -29.31
CA LYS A 31 -2.37 6.49 -28.47
C LYS A 31 -3.37 7.37 -27.73
N LEU A 32 -2.99 8.58 -27.38
CA LEU A 32 -3.89 9.54 -26.75
C LEU A 32 -4.81 10.22 -27.76
N ASP A 33 -4.48 10.26 -29.06
CA ASP A 33 -5.33 10.82 -30.09
C ASP A 33 -6.71 10.16 -30.12
N PHE A 34 -6.76 8.85 -29.86
CA PHE A 34 -8.03 8.11 -29.76
C PHE A 34 -8.95 8.68 -28.66
N ILE A 35 -8.38 9.05 -27.51
CA ILE A 35 -9.13 9.63 -26.39
C ILE A 35 -9.72 10.98 -26.77
N PHE A 36 -8.96 11.83 -27.48
CA PHE A 36 -9.43 13.14 -27.95
C PHE A 36 -10.44 13.04 -29.07
N GLN A 37 -10.15 12.22 -30.09
CA GLN A 37 -11.03 12.04 -31.24
C GLN A 37 -12.42 11.50 -30.84
N ASN A 38 -12.48 10.68 -29.79
CA ASN A 38 -13.73 10.13 -29.27
C ASN A 38 -14.33 10.95 -28.11
N LYS A 39 -13.80 12.15 -27.81
CA LYS A 39 -14.29 13.04 -26.74
C LYS A 39 -14.47 12.34 -25.40
N LEU A 40 -13.55 11.45 -25.05
CA LEU A 40 -13.59 10.71 -23.80
C LEU A 40 -13.20 11.58 -22.58
N TRP A 41 -12.66 12.78 -22.81
CA TRP A 41 -12.39 13.81 -21.80
C TRP A 41 -13.23 15.04 -22.08
N LEU A 42 -13.97 15.47 -21.08
CA LEU A 42 -14.94 16.56 -21.23
C LEU A 42 -14.38 17.94 -20.88
N SER A 43 -13.19 18.02 -20.28
CA SER A 43 -12.69 19.25 -19.65
C SER A 43 -11.59 19.97 -20.42
N THR A 44 -11.00 19.36 -21.45
CA THR A 44 -9.92 19.97 -22.24
C THR A 44 -9.91 19.52 -23.69
N GLU A 45 -9.58 20.43 -24.61
CA GLU A 45 -9.38 20.16 -26.03
C GLU A 45 -7.91 20.01 -26.40
N ASN A 46 -7.01 20.20 -25.42
CA ASN A 46 -5.56 20.25 -25.63
C ASN A 46 -4.84 19.11 -24.93
N MET A 47 -4.06 18.34 -25.68
CA MET A 47 -3.21 17.26 -25.20
C MET A 47 -2.26 17.70 -24.09
N GLN A 48 -1.66 18.90 -24.22
CA GLN A 48 -0.72 19.40 -23.23
C GLN A 48 -1.40 19.68 -21.88
N ASP A 49 -2.61 20.20 -21.90
CA ASP A 49 -3.36 20.45 -20.67
C ASP A 49 -3.78 19.15 -19.99
N LEU A 50 -4.19 18.14 -20.76
CA LEU A 50 -4.50 16.82 -20.24
C LEU A 50 -3.28 16.21 -19.53
N THR A 51 -2.13 16.21 -20.18
CA THR A 51 -0.92 15.60 -19.63
C THR A 51 -0.37 16.36 -18.43
N LYS A 52 -0.54 17.70 -18.37
CA LYS A 52 -0.21 18.49 -17.16
C LYS A 52 -1.10 18.16 -15.96
N GLN A 53 -2.35 17.78 -16.20
CA GLN A 53 -3.27 17.35 -15.13
C GLN A 53 -3.00 15.90 -14.68
N GLY A 54 -2.33 15.10 -15.52
CA GLY A 54 -1.90 13.75 -15.18
C GLY A 54 -0.92 13.76 -14.01
N THR A 55 -1.05 12.78 -13.09
CA THR A 55 -0.19 12.70 -11.91
C THR A 55 1.00 11.79 -12.14
N LEU A 56 2.20 12.30 -11.84
CA LEU A 56 3.45 11.54 -11.80
C LEU A 56 3.74 11.18 -10.34
N SER A 57 3.40 9.95 -9.95
CA SER A 57 3.51 9.54 -8.56
C SER A 57 4.82 8.84 -8.25
N LEU A 58 5.54 9.35 -7.25
CA LEU A 58 6.57 8.59 -6.54
C LEU A 58 5.85 7.63 -5.59
N GLY A 59 6.06 6.33 -5.77
CA GLY A 59 5.53 5.33 -4.87
C GLY A 59 6.63 4.70 -4.02
N PHE A 60 6.30 4.26 -2.81
CA PHE A 60 7.23 3.55 -1.94
C PHE A 60 6.59 2.34 -1.28
N ILE A 61 7.43 1.34 -0.98
CA ILE A 61 7.09 0.14 -0.20
C ILE A 61 8.26 -0.16 0.74
N GLY A 62 8.05 -0.97 1.74
CA GLY A 62 9.11 -1.48 2.61
C GLY A 62 9.66 -0.46 3.61
N LEU A 63 8.86 0.53 4.04
CA LEU A 63 9.28 1.47 5.07
C LEU A 63 9.60 0.73 6.37
N SER A 64 8.75 -0.20 6.77
CA SER A 64 8.94 -0.97 8.01
C SER A 64 10.23 -1.78 7.97
N GLU A 65 10.51 -2.46 6.86
CA GLU A 65 11.75 -3.20 6.65
C GLU A 65 12.98 -2.29 6.61
N THR A 66 12.84 -1.09 6.07
CA THR A 66 13.89 -0.08 6.08
C THR A 66 14.24 0.33 7.52
N ILE A 67 13.24 0.58 8.36
CA ILE A 67 13.44 0.90 9.77
C ILE A 67 14.07 -0.29 10.51
N GLU A 68 13.59 -1.51 10.27
CA GLU A 68 14.17 -2.72 10.87
C GLU A 68 15.66 -2.89 10.53
N ILE A 69 16.07 -2.59 9.31
CA ILE A 69 17.48 -2.63 8.91
C ILE A 69 18.30 -1.54 9.60
N LEU A 70 17.77 -0.31 9.66
CA LEU A 70 18.50 0.85 10.17
C LEU A 70 18.57 0.92 11.70
N ARG A 71 17.52 0.44 12.39
CA ARG A 71 17.35 0.59 13.85
C ARG A 71 17.35 -0.73 14.62
N LYS A 72 17.16 -1.87 13.93
CA LYS A 72 16.98 -3.20 14.56
C LYS A 72 15.68 -3.33 15.38
N GLU A 73 14.71 -2.49 15.08
CA GLU A 73 13.38 -2.46 15.67
C GLU A 73 12.33 -2.16 14.58
N GLN A 74 11.09 -2.54 14.82
CA GLN A 74 10.01 -2.30 13.86
C GLN A 74 9.48 -0.87 13.97
N LEU A 75 8.84 -0.39 12.90
CA LEU A 75 8.31 0.96 12.80
C LEU A 75 7.46 1.42 13.99
N HIS A 76 6.70 0.53 14.62
CA HIS A 76 5.74 0.81 15.69
C HIS A 76 6.26 0.51 17.12
N GLU A 77 7.50 0.05 17.26
CA GLU A 77 8.03 -0.40 18.54
C GLU A 77 8.59 0.72 19.39
N SER A 78 9.02 1.83 18.79
CA SER A 78 9.53 2.98 19.54
C SER A 78 9.20 4.31 18.86
N ALA A 79 9.19 5.38 19.65
CA ALA A 79 9.04 6.74 19.14
C ALA A 79 10.17 7.13 18.17
N ASP A 80 11.37 6.65 18.40
CA ASP A 80 12.53 6.90 17.54
C ASP A 80 12.39 6.22 16.17
N ALA A 81 11.87 4.98 16.15
CA ALA A 81 11.57 4.26 14.92
C ALA A 81 10.46 4.95 14.12
N GLU A 82 9.37 5.33 14.79
CA GLU A 82 8.28 6.10 14.19
C GLU A 82 8.76 7.44 13.61
N ASN A 83 9.56 8.19 14.38
CA ASN A 83 10.10 9.48 13.96
C ASN A 83 10.99 9.34 12.71
N LEU A 84 11.88 8.35 12.68
CA LEU A 84 12.71 8.08 11.51
C LEU A 84 11.84 7.72 10.29
N GLY A 85 10.80 6.93 10.48
CA GLY A 85 9.82 6.64 9.43
C GLY A 85 9.16 7.90 8.87
N VAL A 86 8.72 8.79 9.76
CA VAL A 86 8.14 10.09 9.38
C VAL A 86 9.16 10.97 8.64
N GLU A 87 10.42 11.02 9.07
CA GLU A 87 11.50 11.76 8.40
C GLU A 87 11.73 11.24 6.98
N ILE A 88 11.77 9.92 6.78
CA ILE A 88 11.95 9.30 5.45
C ILE A 88 10.80 9.70 4.53
N VAL A 89 9.55 9.57 4.99
CA VAL A 89 8.38 9.90 4.16
C VAL A 89 8.26 11.39 3.89
N LYS A 90 8.62 12.26 4.85
CA LYS A 90 8.75 13.71 4.64
C LYS A 90 9.80 14.06 3.59
N ALA A 91 10.95 13.39 3.58
CA ALA A 91 11.96 13.59 2.56
C ALA A 91 11.43 13.21 1.16
N LEU A 92 10.76 12.05 1.03
CA LEU A 92 10.12 11.63 -0.22
C LEU A 92 9.06 12.64 -0.69
N ARG A 93 8.26 13.18 0.23
CA ARG A 93 7.28 14.23 -0.09
C ARG A 93 7.97 15.50 -0.56
N THR A 94 9.02 15.93 0.10
CA THR A 94 9.81 17.11 -0.29
C THR A 94 10.40 16.94 -1.70
N PHE A 95 10.86 15.75 -2.05
CA PHE A 95 11.33 15.49 -3.43
C PHE A 95 10.20 15.61 -4.45
N ALA A 96 9.03 15.04 -4.17
CA ALA A 96 7.88 15.16 -5.07
C ALA A 96 7.44 16.64 -5.26
N ASP A 97 7.38 17.41 -4.18
CA ASP A 97 7.03 18.84 -4.23
C ASP A 97 8.08 19.66 -5.01
N ARG A 98 9.37 19.38 -4.82
CA ARG A 98 10.47 19.97 -5.60
C ARG A 98 10.34 19.63 -7.08
N PHE A 99 10.12 18.36 -7.44
CA PHE A 99 9.96 17.93 -8.83
C PHE A 99 8.77 18.60 -9.50
N ARG A 100 7.67 18.82 -8.77
CA ARG A 100 6.53 19.59 -9.26
C ARG A 100 6.93 21.04 -9.58
N GLN A 101 7.69 21.69 -8.71
CA GLN A 101 8.15 23.08 -8.91
C GLN A 101 9.12 23.18 -10.10
N GLU A 102 10.07 22.24 -10.24
CA GLU A 102 11.08 22.25 -11.29
C GLU A 102 10.48 21.97 -12.67
N THR A 103 9.46 21.12 -12.76
CA THR A 103 8.99 20.59 -14.05
C THR A 103 7.65 21.13 -14.50
N GLY A 104 6.87 21.69 -13.58
CA GLY A 104 5.49 22.09 -13.83
C GLY A 104 4.48 20.94 -13.95
N PHE A 105 4.95 19.67 -13.89
CA PHE A 105 4.06 18.51 -13.86
C PHE A 105 3.55 18.23 -12.44
N ASN A 106 2.38 17.58 -12.34
CA ASN A 106 1.78 17.23 -11.08
C ASN A 106 2.46 16.01 -10.44
N PHE A 107 3.60 16.22 -9.78
CA PHE A 107 4.24 15.16 -8.98
C PHE A 107 3.53 14.99 -7.64
N SER A 108 3.41 13.75 -7.18
CA SER A 108 2.82 13.39 -5.88
C SER A 108 3.60 12.26 -5.21
N LEU A 109 3.40 12.11 -3.91
CA LEU A 109 3.85 10.95 -3.14
C LEU A 109 2.67 10.01 -2.91
N LEU A 110 2.79 8.77 -3.35
CA LEU A 110 1.78 7.73 -3.22
C LEU A 110 2.22 6.67 -2.22
N ALA A 111 1.40 6.38 -1.24
CA ALA A 111 1.53 5.18 -0.41
C ALA A 111 1.14 3.96 -1.26
N THR A 112 2.12 3.35 -1.93
CA THR A 112 1.89 2.38 -2.99
C THR A 112 1.25 1.10 -2.46
N PRO A 113 0.13 0.63 -3.03
CA PRO A 113 -0.40 -0.71 -2.80
C PRO A 113 0.44 -1.71 -3.60
N GLY A 114 1.59 -2.11 -3.05
CA GLY A 114 2.60 -2.93 -3.74
C GLY A 114 2.15 -4.36 -3.99
N GLU A 115 1.30 -4.60 -4.98
CA GLU A 115 0.72 -5.92 -5.25
C GLU A 115 1.75 -6.95 -5.69
N MET A 116 2.26 -6.83 -6.91
CA MET A 116 3.28 -7.75 -7.42
C MET A 116 4.71 -7.34 -7.06
N ILE A 117 4.97 -6.03 -6.95
CA ILE A 117 6.33 -5.53 -6.74
C ILE A 117 6.86 -5.85 -5.34
N SER A 118 6.00 -5.95 -4.34
CA SER A 118 6.36 -6.29 -2.96
C SER A 118 7.11 -7.63 -2.90
N GLY A 119 6.59 -8.68 -3.52
CA GLY A 119 7.24 -9.98 -3.59
C GLY A 119 8.47 -9.98 -4.51
N ARG A 120 8.38 -9.34 -5.69
CA ARG A 120 9.51 -9.25 -6.65
C ARG A 120 10.73 -8.57 -6.07
N PHE A 121 10.53 -7.47 -5.33
CA PHE A 121 11.65 -6.74 -4.73
C PHE A 121 12.26 -7.54 -3.59
N ALA A 122 11.45 -8.14 -2.71
CA ALA A 122 11.95 -8.99 -1.65
C ALA A 122 12.77 -10.17 -2.20
N GLU A 123 12.30 -10.84 -3.25
CA GLU A 123 13.02 -11.94 -3.91
C GLU A 123 14.34 -11.48 -4.55
N ALA A 124 14.33 -10.34 -5.25
CA ALA A 124 15.52 -9.79 -5.89
C ALA A 124 16.59 -9.40 -4.86
N ASP A 125 16.18 -8.76 -3.77
CA ASP A 125 17.07 -8.33 -2.70
C ASP A 125 17.58 -9.54 -1.89
N PHE A 126 16.74 -10.55 -1.66
CA PHE A 126 17.19 -11.78 -1.00
C PHE A 126 18.26 -12.51 -1.82
N LYS A 127 18.07 -12.62 -3.13
CA LYS A 127 19.09 -13.19 -4.03
C LYS A 127 20.42 -12.42 -4.01
N LYS A 128 20.35 -11.11 -3.83
CA LYS A 128 21.54 -10.24 -3.89
C LYS A 128 22.25 -10.09 -2.54
N PHE A 129 21.50 -9.99 -1.46
CA PHE A 129 22.02 -9.61 -0.15
C PHE A 129 21.84 -10.69 0.92
N ALA A 130 20.98 -11.70 0.68
CA ALA A 130 20.64 -12.78 1.62
C ALA A 130 20.22 -12.26 3.01
N HIS A 131 19.64 -11.06 3.10
CA HIS A 131 19.24 -10.46 4.37
C HIS A 131 17.91 -11.06 4.87
N PRO A 132 17.78 -11.40 6.18
CA PRO A 132 16.57 -12.04 6.73
C PRO A 132 15.28 -11.26 6.47
N VAL A 133 15.34 -9.92 6.50
CA VAL A 133 14.19 -9.04 6.24
C VAL A 133 13.57 -9.29 4.85
N SER A 134 14.39 -9.49 3.83
CA SER A 134 13.91 -9.84 2.48
C SER A 134 13.51 -11.32 2.34
N GLY A 135 13.95 -12.17 3.27
CA GLY A 135 13.64 -13.60 3.32
C GLY A 135 12.18 -13.91 3.66
N LYS A 136 11.40 -12.94 4.13
CA LYS A 136 9.95 -13.08 4.36
C LYS A 136 9.17 -13.32 3.04
N GLY A 137 9.78 -13.06 1.87
CA GLY A 137 9.19 -13.27 0.55
C GLY A 137 8.26 -12.14 0.09
N PHE A 138 8.12 -11.08 0.86
CA PHE A 138 7.42 -9.84 0.51
C PHE A 138 7.92 -8.67 1.37
N TYR A 139 7.74 -7.45 0.87
CA TYR A 139 7.91 -6.22 1.62
C TYR A 139 6.54 -5.66 2.02
N THR A 140 6.49 -5.04 3.19
CA THR A 140 5.28 -4.35 3.67
C THR A 140 4.91 -3.21 2.72
N ASN A 141 3.62 -3.06 2.43
CA ASN A 141 3.14 -1.98 1.58
C ASN A 141 3.36 -0.63 2.25
N SER A 142 3.85 0.33 1.49
CA SER A 142 4.02 1.73 1.90
C SER A 142 4.57 1.89 3.34
N PHE A 143 3.81 2.58 4.19
CA PHE A 143 4.10 2.88 5.60
C PHE A 143 3.41 1.92 6.58
N HIS A 144 2.75 0.87 6.10
CA HIS A 144 1.98 0.02 7.00
C HIS A 144 2.85 -0.63 8.08
N VAL A 145 2.24 -0.83 9.24
CA VAL A 145 2.76 -1.79 10.23
C VAL A 145 2.72 -3.19 9.59
N PRO A 146 3.77 -4.01 9.77
CA PRO A 146 3.81 -5.35 9.20
C PRO A 146 2.58 -6.18 9.56
N VAL A 147 2.06 -6.91 8.59
CA VAL A 147 0.81 -7.68 8.72
C VAL A 147 0.90 -8.84 9.70
N ASP A 148 2.11 -9.27 10.05
CA ASP A 148 2.41 -10.30 11.06
C ASP A 148 2.61 -9.74 12.47
N SER A 149 2.54 -8.41 12.66
CA SER A 149 2.64 -7.79 13.97
C SER A 149 1.39 -8.02 14.81
N ARG A 150 1.59 -8.34 16.08
CA ARG A 150 0.51 -8.40 17.08
C ARG A 150 0.33 -7.02 17.69
N ILE A 151 -0.54 -6.23 17.12
CA ILE A 151 -0.76 -4.83 17.48
C ILE A 151 -2.25 -4.56 17.58
N SER A 152 -2.65 -3.71 18.54
CA SER A 152 -4.05 -3.26 18.64
C SER A 152 -4.45 -2.35 17.49
N ILE A 153 -5.75 -2.28 17.19
CA ILE A 153 -6.32 -1.35 16.21
C ILE A 153 -5.84 0.08 16.50
N TYR A 154 -5.96 0.50 17.75
CA TYR A 154 -5.62 1.86 18.18
C TYR A 154 -4.15 2.20 17.94
N LYS A 155 -3.23 1.35 18.39
CA LYS A 155 -1.79 1.61 18.17
C LYS A 155 -1.41 1.57 16.70
N LYS A 156 -2.02 0.69 15.91
CA LYS A 156 -1.82 0.66 14.46
C LYS A 156 -2.27 1.96 13.80
N LEU A 157 -3.47 2.45 14.12
CA LEU A 157 -4.02 3.69 13.54
C LEU A 157 -3.26 4.93 14.01
N GLU A 158 -2.80 4.96 15.27
CA GLU A 158 -1.91 6.01 15.78
C GLU A 158 -0.59 6.08 15.01
N THR A 159 0.03 4.93 14.76
CA THR A 159 1.29 4.84 14.01
C THR A 159 1.08 5.24 12.55
N GLU A 160 0.11 4.64 11.86
CA GLU A 160 -0.11 4.84 10.41
C GLU A 160 -0.70 6.22 10.09
N GLY A 161 -1.52 6.79 10.97
CA GLY A 161 -2.14 8.11 10.78
C GLY A 161 -1.14 9.23 10.52
N LYS A 162 0.06 9.15 11.12
CA LYS A 162 1.16 10.12 10.95
C LYS A 162 1.62 10.28 9.49
N PHE A 163 1.35 9.30 8.63
CA PHE A 163 1.80 9.27 7.25
C PHE A 163 0.76 9.72 6.22
N HIS A 164 -0.54 9.64 6.56
CA HIS A 164 -1.61 9.94 5.62
C HIS A 164 -1.50 11.35 5.02
N GLY A 165 -1.30 12.37 5.86
CA GLY A 165 -1.14 13.76 5.42
C GLY A 165 0.12 14.02 4.58
N LEU A 166 1.12 13.13 4.63
CA LEU A 166 2.33 13.23 3.83
C LEU A 166 2.15 12.67 2.41
N CYS A 167 1.22 11.73 2.21
CA CYS A 167 1.00 11.00 0.97
C CYS A 167 -0.13 11.64 0.14
N ASN A 168 0.16 12.78 -0.51
CA ASN A 168 -0.82 13.54 -1.30
C ASN A 168 -1.27 12.85 -2.61
N GLY A 169 -0.61 11.77 -3.00
CA GLY A 169 -1.00 10.91 -4.11
C GLY A 169 -2.01 9.82 -3.73
N GLY A 170 -2.29 9.70 -2.43
CA GLY A 170 -3.21 8.74 -1.85
C GLY A 170 -2.56 7.80 -0.85
N SER A 171 -3.36 7.38 0.12
CA SER A 171 -2.98 6.44 1.18
C SER A 171 -4.22 5.72 1.69
N ILE A 172 -4.04 4.55 2.26
CA ILE A 172 -5.09 3.78 2.92
C ILE A 172 -4.49 3.01 4.09
N SER A 173 -5.20 2.93 5.20
CA SER A 173 -4.91 2.02 6.30
C SER A 173 -5.92 0.88 6.36
N TYR A 174 -5.48 -0.30 6.77
CA TYR A 174 -6.35 -1.45 6.93
C TYR A 174 -6.34 -1.96 8.36
N VAL A 175 -7.54 -2.24 8.88
CA VAL A 175 -7.73 -3.00 10.11
C VAL A 175 -8.04 -4.44 9.73
N GLU A 176 -7.28 -5.38 10.27
CA GLU A 176 -7.40 -6.80 9.98
C GLU A 176 -8.28 -7.48 11.04
N PHE A 177 -9.40 -8.07 10.63
CA PHE A 177 -10.27 -8.88 11.48
C PHE A 177 -10.10 -10.36 11.17
N ARG A 178 -10.35 -11.20 12.18
CA ARG A 178 -10.38 -12.64 12.01
C ARG A 178 -11.59 -13.10 11.19
N ASP A 179 -12.73 -12.48 11.47
CA ASP A 179 -14.03 -12.77 10.87
C ASP A 179 -14.75 -11.46 10.55
N ALA A 180 -15.84 -11.50 9.78
CA ALA A 180 -16.65 -10.33 9.51
C ALA A 180 -17.22 -9.75 10.82
N PRO A 181 -16.95 -8.48 11.15
CA PRO A 181 -17.32 -7.87 12.45
C PRO A 181 -18.81 -7.45 12.50
N MET A 182 -19.72 -8.35 12.18
CA MET A 182 -21.16 -8.06 12.04
C MET A 182 -21.88 -7.89 13.38
N GLU A 183 -21.32 -8.41 14.48
CA GLU A 183 -21.98 -8.44 15.77
C GLU A 183 -21.63 -7.25 16.68
N ASN A 184 -20.64 -6.44 16.30
CA ASN A 184 -20.16 -5.30 17.08
C ASN A 184 -19.95 -4.06 16.21
N ILE A 185 -21.06 -3.47 15.78
CA ILE A 185 -21.07 -2.27 14.93
C ILE A 185 -20.54 -1.05 15.70
N ASP A 186 -20.79 -0.97 16.99
CA ASP A 186 -20.33 0.15 17.81
C ASP A 186 -18.80 0.20 17.88
N ALA A 187 -18.14 -0.96 18.02
CA ALA A 187 -16.67 -1.02 17.96
C ALA A 187 -16.10 -0.61 16.60
N LEU A 188 -16.84 -0.82 15.50
CA LEU A 188 -16.45 -0.28 14.19
C LEU A 188 -16.58 1.24 14.14
N ALA A 189 -17.65 1.80 14.70
CA ALA A 189 -17.85 3.24 14.79
C ALA A 189 -16.75 3.89 15.63
N ASP A 190 -16.39 3.29 16.76
CA ASP A 190 -15.28 3.76 17.61
C ASP A 190 -13.95 3.71 16.87
N ALA A 191 -13.66 2.64 16.14
CA ALA A 191 -12.45 2.51 15.34
C ALA A 191 -12.38 3.57 14.22
N ILE A 192 -13.50 3.90 13.57
CA ILE A 192 -13.61 4.95 12.56
C ILE A 192 -13.33 6.32 13.20
N SER A 193 -14.00 6.62 14.32
CA SER A 193 -13.83 7.89 15.04
C SER A 193 -12.38 8.09 15.45
N TYR A 194 -11.76 7.06 16.03
CA TYR A 194 -10.36 7.11 16.41
C TYR A 194 -9.43 7.29 15.19
N ALA A 195 -9.69 6.59 14.08
CA ALA A 195 -8.91 6.74 12.86
C ALA A 195 -8.93 8.19 12.34
N VAL A 196 -10.10 8.85 12.37
CA VAL A 196 -10.24 10.26 12.00
C VAL A 196 -9.42 11.15 12.93
N GLU A 197 -9.48 10.93 14.24
CA GLU A 197 -8.68 11.67 15.23
C GLU A 197 -7.17 11.51 15.01
N GLN A 198 -6.73 10.33 14.55
CA GLN A 198 -5.33 10.07 14.22
C GLN A 198 -4.91 10.59 12.83
N GLY A 199 -5.81 11.20 12.06
CA GLY A 199 -5.52 11.75 10.74
C GLY A 199 -5.54 10.72 9.60
N VAL A 200 -6.13 9.55 9.81
CA VAL A 200 -6.33 8.55 8.76
C VAL A 200 -7.41 9.03 7.79
N SER A 201 -7.04 9.28 6.55
CA SER A 201 -7.95 9.82 5.52
C SER A 201 -8.74 8.75 4.76
N TYR A 202 -8.27 7.50 4.77
CA TYR A 202 -8.97 6.37 4.16
C TYR A 202 -8.71 5.09 4.95
N LEU A 203 -9.79 4.49 5.47
CA LEU A 203 -9.76 3.29 6.29
C LEU A 203 -10.51 2.15 5.60
N GLY A 204 -9.89 0.97 5.57
CA GLY A 204 -10.52 -0.27 5.12
C GLY A 204 -10.59 -1.31 6.23
N PHE A 205 -11.72 -1.97 6.37
CA PHE A 205 -11.86 -3.15 7.22
C PHE A 205 -11.65 -4.40 6.39
N ASN A 206 -10.68 -5.23 6.78
CA ASN A 206 -10.34 -6.44 6.06
C ASN A 206 -10.63 -7.68 6.89
N PHE A 207 -11.30 -8.64 6.29
CA PHE A 207 -11.60 -9.95 6.87
C PHE A 207 -11.64 -11.01 5.76
N PRO A 208 -11.43 -12.29 6.10
CA PRO A 208 -11.59 -13.40 5.17
C PRO A 208 -13.05 -13.53 4.72
N LEU A 209 -13.25 -13.87 3.45
CA LEU A 209 -14.56 -14.25 2.94
C LEU A 209 -14.42 -15.54 2.14
N ASP A 210 -14.98 -16.62 2.69
CA ASP A 210 -15.03 -17.91 2.03
C ASP A 210 -16.45 -18.19 1.54
N ILE A 211 -16.55 -18.79 0.36
CA ILE A 211 -17.81 -19.12 -0.30
C ILE A 211 -17.75 -20.57 -0.72
N CYS A 212 -18.65 -21.39 -0.17
CA CYS A 212 -18.81 -22.76 -0.62
C CYS A 212 -19.34 -22.77 -2.06
N ARG A 213 -18.59 -23.39 -2.98
CA ARG A 213 -19.01 -23.47 -4.40
C ARG A 213 -20.21 -24.41 -4.59
N LYS A 214 -20.45 -25.36 -3.67
CA LYS A 214 -21.54 -26.32 -3.76
C LYS A 214 -22.90 -25.76 -3.30
N CYS A 215 -22.96 -25.07 -2.16
CA CYS A 215 -24.23 -24.59 -1.58
C CYS A 215 -24.33 -23.05 -1.46
N GLY A 216 -23.29 -22.31 -1.79
CA GLY A 216 -23.29 -20.85 -1.72
C GLY A 216 -23.13 -20.26 -0.30
N HIS A 217 -22.97 -21.08 0.74
CA HIS A 217 -22.76 -20.60 2.10
C HIS A 217 -21.52 -19.71 2.19
N LYS A 218 -21.62 -18.60 2.93
CA LYS A 218 -20.57 -17.59 3.09
C LYS A 218 -20.14 -17.53 4.56
N GLY A 219 -18.84 -17.31 4.78
CA GLY A 219 -18.27 -17.18 6.13
C GLY A 219 -16.76 -17.29 6.11
N THR A 220 -16.16 -17.79 7.19
CA THR A 220 -14.75 -18.11 7.31
C THR A 220 -14.63 -19.57 7.75
N PHE A 221 -14.24 -20.46 6.84
CA PHE A 221 -14.19 -21.90 7.09
C PHE A 221 -13.29 -22.62 6.09
N ASP A 222 -12.69 -23.73 6.51
CA ASP A 222 -11.94 -24.63 5.64
C ASP A 222 -12.84 -25.67 4.98
N THR A 223 -13.84 -26.16 5.70
CA THR A 223 -14.88 -27.08 5.22
C THR A 223 -16.23 -26.45 5.47
N CYS A 224 -17.13 -26.50 4.51
CA CYS A 224 -18.44 -25.89 4.61
C CYS A 224 -19.26 -26.50 5.76
N PRO A 225 -19.72 -25.70 6.75
CA PRO A 225 -20.48 -26.21 7.88
C PRO A 225 -21.89 -26.68 7.52
N ILE A 226 -22.39 -26.34 6.32
CA ILE A 226 -23.76 -26.69 5.87
C ILE A 226 -23.78 -27.98 5.08
N CYS A 227 -22.82 -28.19 4.14
CA CYS A 227 -22.85 -29.32 3.23
C CYS A 227 -21.57 -30.18 3.27
N ALA A 228 -20.65 -29.91 4.18
CA ALA A 228 -19.37 -30.58 4.37
C ALA A 228 -18.48 -30.65 3.12
N SER A 229 -18.66 -29.74 2.16
CA SER A 229 -17.81 -29.61 0.98
C SER A 229 -16.50 -28.89 1.34
N ASP A 230 -15.40 -29.31 0.76
CA ASP A 230 -14.09 -28.67 0.79
C ASP A 230 -13.80 -27.80 -0.44
N ASP A 231 -14.74 -27.78 -1.43
CA ASP A 231 -14.66 -26.90 -2.59
C ASP A 231 -15.06 -25.46 -2.20
N ILE A 232 -14.06 -24.73 -1.71
CA ILE A 232 -14.23 -23.38 -1.15
C ILE A 232 -13.52 -22.35 -2.02
N LYS A 233 -14.27 -21.33 -2.46
CA LYS A 233 -13.70 -20.12 -3.06
C LYS A 233 -13.25 -19.19 -1.93
N ARG A 234 -11.95 -18.91 -1.84
CA ARG A 234 -11.35 -18.05 -0.81
C ARG A 234 -11.10 -16.66 -1.35
N ILE A 235 -11.93 -15.71 -0.98
CA ILE A 235 -11.76 -14.30 -1.34
C ILE A 235 -10.91 -13.62 -0.28
N ARG A 236 -9.85 -12.97 -0.72
CA ARG A 236 -8.93 -12.21 0.16
C ARG A 236 -8.60 -10.86 -0.48
N ARG A 237 -8.26 -9.88 0.36
CA ARG A 237 -7.72 -8.61 -0.11
C ARG A 237 -6.30 -8.80 -0.66
N VAL A 238 -6.07 -8.36 -1.89
CA VAL A 238 -4.71 -8.31 -2.47
C VAL A 238 -3.94 -7.13 -1.86
N SER A 239 -4.33 -5.93 -2.20
CA SER A 239 -3.92 -4.66 -1.59
C SER A 239 -5.06 -3.66 -1.75
N GLY A 240 -5.35 -3.22 -2.96
CA GLY A 240 -6.45 -2.28 -3.26
C GLY A 240 -7.77 -2.94 -3.68
N TYR A 241 -7.83 -4.27 -3.83
CA TYR A 241 -9.02 -4.99 -4.29
C TYR A 241 -9.09 -6.40 -3.71
N LEU A 242 -10.24 -7.05 -3.89
CA LEU A 242 -10.51 -8.42 -3.47
C LEU A 242 -10.38 -9.38 -4.65
N GLU A 243 -9.75 -10.55 -4.44
CA GLU A 243 -9.58 -11.56 -5.46
C GLU A 243 -9.60 -12.98 -4.83
N ASP A 244 -9.83 -14.00 -5.65
CA ASP A 244 -9.67 -15.40 -5.25
C ASP A 244 -8.18 -15.68 -4.96
N LEU A 245 -7.90 -16.25 -3.79
CA LEU A 245 -6.54 -16.56 -3.32
C LEU A 245 -5.74 -17.40 -4.33
N ASN A 246 -6.42 -18.19 -5.17
CA ASN A 246 -5.77 -19.00 -6.19
C ASN A 246 -5.00 -18.17 -7.22
N TYR A 247 -5.46 -16.94 -7.51
CA TYR A 247 -4.83 -16.04 -8.48
C TYR A 247 -3.73 -15.15 -7.88
N PHE A 248 -3.45 -15.27 -6.58
CA PHE A 248 -2.41 -14.50 -5.93
C PHE A 248 -1.01 -14.93 -6.38
N THR A 249 -0.10 -13.96 -6.50
CA THR A 249 1.34 -14.24 -6.64
C THR A 249 1.88 -14.90 -5.37
N SER A 250 3.04 -15.57 -5.47
CA SER A 250 3.66 -16.23 -4.32
C SER A 250 3.91 -15.28 -3.16
N GLY A 251 4.44 -14.09 -3.42
CA GLY A 251 4.67 -13.07 -2.39
C GLY A 251 3.38 -12.62 -1.69
N LYS A 252 2.28 -12.47 -2.44
CA LYS A 252 0.97 -12.14 -1.84
C LYS A 252 0.34 -13.31 -1.08
N LYS A 253 0.59 -14.55 -1.48
CA LYS A 253 0.19 -15.73 -0.70
C LYS A 253 0.94 -15.77 0.64
N HIS A 254 2.24 -15.49 0.65
CA HIS A 254 3.04 -15.39 1.88
C HIS A 254 2.53 -14.25 2.79
N GLU A 255 2.24 -13.07 2.23
CA GLU A 255 1.67 -11.97 3.00
C GLU A 255 0.34 -12.35 3.64
N VAL A 256 -0.60 -12.93 2.88
CA VAL A 256 -1.92 -13.35 3.42
C VAL A 256 -1.78 -14.42 4.50
N ALA A 257 -0.88 -15.40 4.30
CA ALA A 257 -0.62 -16.43 5.30
C ALA A 257 -0.01 -15.87 6.60
N SER A 258 0.70 -14.74 6.51
CA SER A 258 1.34 -14.07 7.65
C SER A 258 0.40 -13.12 8.39
N ARG A 259 -0.74 -12.70 7.79
CA ARG A 259 -1.66 -11.72 8.37
C ARG A 259 -2.20 -12.17 9.71
N LYS A 260 -2.16 -11.24 10.67
CA LYS A 260 -2.76 -11.40 11.99
C LYS A 260 -3.85 -10.37 12.18
N SER A 261 -4.93 -10.79 12.84
CA SER A 261 -5.97 -9.84 13.22
C SER A 261 -5.43 -8.84 14.23
N ASN A 262 -5.86 -7.59 14.12
CA ASN A 262 -5.53 -6.57 15.09
C ASN A 262 -6.38 -6.80 16.34
N ALA A 263 -5.74 -7.06 17.47
CA ALA A 263 -6.42 -7.26 18.71
C ALA A 263 -7.05 -5.93 19.19
N ILE A 264 -8.31 -6.02 19.64
CA ILE A 264 -8.91 -4.97 20.45
C ILE A 264 -8.53 -5.31 21.89
N ILE A 265 -7.67 -4.53 22.50
CA ILE A 265 -7.27 -4.66 23.90
C ILE A 265 -7.83 -3.46 24.63
#